data_2a7182b18d34557146cab96bb92b7404
#
_entry.id   2a7182b18d34557146cab96bb92b7404
#
_cell.length_a   1.000
_cell.length_b   1.000
_cell.length_c   1.000
_cell.angle_alpha   90.00
_cell.angle_beta   90.00
_cell.angle_gamma   90.00
#
_symmetry.space_group_name_H-M   'P 1'
#
loop_
_entity.id
_entity.type
_entity.pdbx_description
1 polymer ?
#
loop_
_entity_poly.entity_id
_entity_poly.type
_entity_poly.pdbx_seq_one_letter_code
_entity_poly.pdbx_strand_id
1 'polypeptide(L)'
;MNAIHLLYVENTISRKRGVAQQALTFCFYVQNRTYGKQVEVHWAGEDGTWQILPADYLAPSGEGGELWLARTWRQSSPTASLPGNVEFTAVYRAGSAESWCKPAPGTPYANARGHFACQADAGLRLGDGIDLLHVDCQPRLQVDQKVLTVDVAVRSNLAPQEVFVEWSDDGWRTKHRTPCFYARDHWDKAQQSVARNPNQYGVEIWTARLRIRDAYRIEYAVGCIAAAGERWDNNRGRNYTARHADLKVLTLNLHTYQESNQDYKF
;
A
#
# COMPACT_ATOMS: atom_id res chain seq x y z
N MET A 1 6.99 14.44 -16.96
CA MET A 1 6.72 13.29 -16.08
C MET A 1 5.58 13.69 -15.15
N ASN A 2 4.49 12.88 -15.08
CA ASN A 2 3.35 13.22 -14.23
C ASN A 2 3.76 13.26 -12.75
N ALA A 3 3.19 14.20 -11.99
CA ALA A 3 3.50 14.35 -10.57
C ALA A 3 2.93 13.23 -9.68
N ILE A 4 1.96 12.47 -10.21
CA ILE A 4 1.26 11.39 -9.52
C ILE A 4 1.12 10.16 -10.44
N HIS A 5 1.35 8.96 -9.91
CA HIS A 5 1.22 7.67 -10.60
C HIS A 5 0.51 6.65 -9.72
N LEU A 6 -0.44 5.92 -10.29
CA LEU A 6 -1.08 4.78 -9.63
C LEU A 6 -0.07 3.64 -9.48
N LEU A 7 0.13 3.17 -8.25
CA LEU A 7 0.91 1.96 -7.97
C LEU A 7 0.02 0.73 -7.97
N TYR A 8 -1.08 0.78 -7.24
CA TYR A 8 -2.10 -0.26 -7.27
C TYR A 8 -3.45 0.25 -6.79
N VAL A 9 -4.49 -0.45 -7.16
CA VAL A 9 -5.82 -0.37 -6.57
C VAL A 9 -6.25 -1.76 -6.12
N GLU A 10 -6.93 -1.85 -4.99
CA GLU A 10 -7.51 -3.10 -4.50
C GLU A 10 -8.99 -2.90 -4.20
N ASN A 11 -9.80 -3.86 -4.64
CA ASN A 11 -11.25 -3.87 -4.43
C ASN A 11 -11.64 -5.29 -3.95
N THR A 12 -11.98 -5.40 -2.67
CA THR A 12 -12.33 -6.67 -2.03
C THR A 12 -13.68 -6.56 -1.33
N ILE A 13 -14.43 -7.66 -1.32
CA ILE A 13 -15.70 -7.76 -0.59
C ILE A 13 -15.60 -8.89 0.42
N SER A 14 -15.65 -8.53 1.69
CA SER A 14 -15.78 -9.50 2.77
C SER A 14 -17.25 -9.77 3.08
N ARG A 15 -17.57 -11.03 3.41
CA ARG A 15 -18.92 -11.46 3.77
C ARG A 15 -18.89 -12.20 5.10
N LYS A 16 -19.49 -11.61 6.11
CA LYS A 16 -19.51 -12.20 7.45
C LYS A 16 -20.90 -12.06 8.05
N ARG A 17 -21.48 -13.20 8.49
CA ARG A 17 -22.79 -13.24 9.17
C ARG A 17 -23.91 -12.50 8.41
N GLY A 18 -23.96 -12.66 7.09
CA GLY A 18 -24.99 -12.03 6.25
C GLY A 18 -24.75 -10.56 5.94
N VAL A 19 -23.67 -9.96 6.44
CA VAL A 19 -23.26 -8.60 6.13
C VAL A 19 -22.12 -8.62 5.14
N ALA A 20 -22.22 -7.87 4.06
CA ALA A 20 -21.13 -7.66 3.10
C ALA A 20 -20.50 -6.29 3.31
N GLN A 21 -19.16 -6.25 3.25
CA GLN A 21 -18.38 -5.04 3.37
C GLN A 21 -17.38 -4.97 2.20
N GLN A 22 -17.43 -3.90 1.44
CA GLN A 22 -16.48 -3.63 0.37
C GLN A 22 -15.39 -2.68 0.88
N ALA A 23 -14.15 -3.06 0.69
CA ALA A 23 -12.97 -2.26 0.99
C ALA A 23 -12.29 -1.84 -0.32
N LEU A 24 -11.94 -0.56 -0.41
CA LEU A 24 -11.20 0.03 -1.52
C LEU A 24 -9.90 0.63 -0.98
N THR A 25 -8.79 0.27 -1.62
CA THR A 25 -7.47 0.83 -1.34
C THR A 25 -6.87 1.34 -2.63
N PHE A 26 -6.35 2.57 -2.61
CA PHE A 26 -5.65 3.20 -3.73
C PHE A 26 -4.28 3.65 -3.26
N CYS A 27 -3.21 3.20 -3.91
CA CYS A 27 -1.85 3.57 -3.57
C CYS A 27 -1.18 4.29 -4.75
N PHE A 28 -0.53 5.41 -4.43
CA PHE A 28 0.10 6.27 -5.42
C PHE A 28 1.54 6.58 -5.06
N TYR A 29 2.38 6.69 -6.08
CA TYR A 29 3.61 7.42 -6.03
C TYR A 29 3.36 8.88 -6.38
N VAL A 30 3.88 9.79 -5.58
CA VAL A 30 3.71 11.25 -5.73
C VAL A 30 5.08 11.92 -5.67
N GLN A 31 5.36 12.82 -6.62
CA GLN A 31 6.57 13.63 -6.57
C GLN A 31 6.46 14.69 -5.45
N ASN A 32 7.47 14.74 -4.58
CA ASN A 32 7.52 15.72 -3.50
C ASN A 32 8.05 17.07 -4.00
N ARG A 33 7.21 17.83 -4.70
CA ARG A 33 7.55 19.16 -5.23
C ARG A 33 7.38 20.28 -4.23
N THR A 34 6.54 20.09 -3.23
CA THR A 34 6.23 21.09 -2.19
C THR A 34 5.68 20.39 -0.93
N TYR A 35 5.80 21.07 0.21
CA TYR A 35 5.27 20.56 1.47
C TYR A 35 3.74 20.61 1.52
N GLY A 36 3.14 21.74 1.13
CA GLY A 36 1.68 21.93 1.14
C GLY A 36 1.02 21.35 -0.12
N LYS A 37 0.85 20.02 -0.16
CA LYS A 37 0.18 19.34 -1.26
C LYS A 37 -1.02 18.53 -0.77
N GLN A 38 -1.96 18.31 -1.70
CA GLN A 38 -3.15 17.47 -1.50
C GLN A 38 -3.19 16.41 -2.59
N VAL A 39 -3.55 15.21 -2.20
CA VAL A 39 -3.79 14.08 -3.12
C VAL A 39 -5.19 13.56 -2.84
N GLU A 40 -5.99 13.46 -3.87
CA GLU A 40 -7.39 13.03 -3.77
C GLU A 40 -7.70 12.00 -4.85
N VAL A 41 -8.52 11.03 -4.49
CA VAL A 41 -9.12 10.08 -5.41
C VAL A 41 -10.57 10.49 -5.66
N HIS A 42 -10.89 10.75 -6.90
CA HIS A 42 -12.27 10.94 -7.36
C HIS A 42 -12.76 9.59 -7.88
N TRP A 43 -13.78 9.04 -7.28
CA TRP A 43 -14.27 7.71 -7.61
C TRP A 43 -15.79 7.62 -7.58
N ALA A 44 -16.33 6.69 -8.35
CA ALA A 44 -17.75 6.35 -8.37
C ALA A 44 -17.94 4.83 -8.38
N GLY A 45 -18.97 4.36 -7.70
CA GLY A 45 -19.47 3.00 -7.81
C GLY A 45 -20.43 2.83 -8.98
N GLU A 46 -21.17 1.71 -8.99
CA GLU A 46 -22.16 1.39 -10.03
C GLU A 46 -23.36 2.34 -10.05
N ASP A 47 -23.62 3.05 -8.94
CA ASP A 47 -24.63 4.10 -8.86
C ASP A 47 -24.26 5.38 -9.63
N GLY A 48 -23.00 5.49 -10.09
CA GLY A 48 -22.47 6.63 -10.82
C GLY A 48 -22.26 7.89 -9.98
N THR A 49 -22.44 7.81 -8.66
CA THR A 49 -22.26 8.95 -7.75
C THR A 49 -20.79 9.18 -7.45
N TRP A 50 -20.25 10.30 -7.92
CA TRP A 50 -18.85 10.65 -7.68
C TRP A 50 -18.61 11.13 -6.26
N GLN A 51 -17.57 10.61 -5.65
CA GLN A 51 -17.10 10.91 -4.30
C GLN A 51 -15.64 11.30 -4.34
N ILE A 52 -15.22 12.14 -3.38
CA ILE A 52 -13.82 12.53 -3.18
C ILE A 52 -13.31 11.81 -1.93
N LEU A 53 -12.18 11.13 -2.08
CA LEU A 53 -11.50 10.45 -1.00
C LEU A 53 -10.08 11.04 -0.87
N PRO A 54 -9.78 11.76 0.22
CA PRO A 54 -8.42 12.21 0.48
C PRO A 54 -7.47 11.03 0.64
N ALA A 55 -6.25 11.18 0.13
CA ALA A 55 -5.15 10.27 0.40
C ALA A 55 -4.24 10.83 1.48
N ASP A 56 -3.69 9.96 2.30
CA ASP A 56 -2.75 10.29 3.36
C ASP A 56 -1.31 9.94 2.93
N TYR A 57 -0.36 10.73 3.37
CA TYR A 57 1.06 10.41 3.25
C TYR A 57 1.37 9.11 4.03
N LEU A 58 2.02 8.17 3.37
CA LEU A 58 2.41 6.90 3.98
C LEU A 58 3.89 6.84 4.33
N ALA A 59 4.76 7.08 3.35
CA ALA A 59 6.21 6.94 3.50
C ALA A 59 6.96 7.65 2.37
N PRO A 60 8.27 7.94 2.55
CA PRO A 60 9.10 8.43 1.46
C PRO A 60 9.36 7.32 0.43
N SER A 61 9.54 7.70 -0.85
CA SER A 61 9.84 6.79 -1.96
C SER A 61 10.84 7.42 -2.92
N GLY A 62 11.96 6.72 -3.18
CA GLY A 62 13.02 7.20 -4.05
C GLY A 62 13.60 8.54 -3.62
N GLU A 63 14.30 9.21 -4.54
CA GLU A 63 14.73 10.58 -4.38
C GLU A 63 13.60 11.54 -4.75
N GLY A 64 13.14 12.33 -3.77
CA GLY A 64 12.10 13.33 -3.98
C GLY A 64 10.71 12.79 -4.31
N GLY A 65 10.37 11.58 -3.87
CA GLY A 65 9.04 11.01 -4.01
C GLY A 65 8.47 10.48 -2.69
N GLU A 66 7.18 10.18 -2.73
CA GLU A 66 6.39 9.74 -1.58
C GLU A 66 5.36 8.68 -1.99
N LEU A 67 5.04 7.80 -1.07
CA LEU A 67 3.88 6.91 -1.15
C LEU A 67 2.69 7.57 -0.46
N TRP A 68 1.56 7.59 -1.14
CA TRP A 68 0.30 8.10 -0.63
C TRP A 68 -0.78 7.04 -0.74
N LEU A 69 -1.65 6.97 0.26
CA LEU A 69 -2.64 5.91 0.41
C LEU A 69 -4.02 6.50 0.70
N ALA A 70 -5.00 6.13 -0.11
CA ALA A 70 -6.41 6.40 0.16
C ALA A 70 -7.13 5.08 0.44
N ARG A 71 -7.89 5.02 1.54
CA ARG A 71 -8.66 3.83 1.94
C ARG A 71 -10.08 4.21 2.32
N THR A 72 -11.03 3.42 1.87
CA THR A 72 -12.42 3.54 2.31
C THR A 72 -13.07 2.16 2.36
N TRP A 73 -14.14 2.06 3.12
CA TRP A 73 -14.97 0.88 3.14
C TRP A 73 -16.46 1.27 3.17
N ARG A 74 -17.30 0.39 2.64
CA ARG A 74 -18.75 0.51 2.65
C ARG A 74 -19.36 -0.81 3.08
N GLN A 75 -20.42 -0.74 3.87
CA GLN A 75 -21.15 -1.91 4.35
C GLN A 75 -22.53 -1.93 3.72
N SER A 76 -22.97 -3.11 3.27
CA SER A 76 -24.34 -3.28 2.80
C SER A 76 -25.34 -3.15 3.95
N SER A 77 -26.48 -2.56 3.65
CA SER A 77 -27.62 -2.48 4.55
C SER A 77 -28.93 -2.71 3.77
N PRO A 78 -30.08 -2.86 4.44
CA PRO A 78 -31.36 -2.97 3.74
C PRO A 78 -31.68 -1.80 2.77
N THR A 79 -31.07 -0.63 3.01
CA THR A 79 -31.31 0.60 2.25
C THR A 79 -30.11 1.05 1.41
N ALA A 80 -28.96 0.38 1.50
CA ALA A 80 -27.74 0.75 0.78
C ALA A 80 -27.01 -0.48 0.25
N SER A 81 -26.83 -0.54 -1.07
CA SER A 81 -25.98 -1.53 -1.72
C SER A 81 -24.49 -1.17 -1.59
N LEU A 82 -23.64 -2.16 -1.85
CA LEU A 82 -22.19 -1.91 -2.00
C LEU A 82 -21.95 -1.12 -3.30
N PRO A 83 -20.83 -0.35 -3.36
CA PRO A 83 -20.41 0.35 -4.59
C PRO A 83 -20.26 -0.55 -5.81
N GLY A 84 -19.90 -1.82 -5.63
CA GLY A 84 -19.67 -2.76 -6.72
C GLY A 84 -18.41 -2.48 -7.51
N ASN A 85 -18.49 -2.49 -8.84
CA ASN A 85 -17.42 -2.04 -9.72
C ASN A 85 -17.18 -0.54 -9.52
N VAL A 86 -15.92 -0.13 -9.57
CA VAL A 86 -15.56 1.28 -9.39
C VAL A 86 -14.81 1.82 -10.59
N GLU A 87 -15.08 3.08 -10.94
CA GLU A 87 -14.24 3.89 -11.80
C GLU A 87 -13.62 5.04 -10.98
N PHE A 88 -12.40 5.46 -11.32
CA PHE A 88 -11.70 6.48 -10.57
C PHE A 88 -10.64 7.22 -11.37
N THR A 89 -10.28 8.40 -10.89
CA THR A 89 -9.08 9.15 -11.24
C THR A 89 -8.47 9.69 -9.96
N ALA A 90 -7.22 10.16 -10.02
CA ALA A 90 -6.62 10.85 -8.88
C ALA A 90 -6.03 12.18 -9.29
N VAL A 91 -5.98 13.12 -8.36
CA VAL A 91 -5.43 14.44 -8.58
C VAL A 91 -4.43 14.80 -7.49
N TYR A 92 -3.32 15.37 -7.93
CA TYR A 92 -2.32 16.03 -7.08
C TYR A 92 -2.49 17.54 -7.23
N ARG A 93 -2.60 18.25 -6.10
CA ARG A 93 -2.65 19.71 -6.03
C ARG A 93 -1.54 20.26 -5.18
N ALA A 94 -0.88 21.32 -5.67
CA ALA A 94 0.19 22.01 -4.96
C ALA A 94 0.16 23.50 -5.32
N GLY A 95 -0.36 24.34 -4.42
CA GLY A 95 -0.67 25.73 -4.73
C GLY A 95 -1.68 25.83 -5.88
N SER A 96 -1.33 26.51 -6.96
CA SER A 96 -2.15 26.60 -8.19
C SER A 96 -1.90 25.47 -9.19
N ALA A 97 -0.90 24.61 -8.95
CA ALA A 97 -0.58 23.50 -9.85
C ALA A 97 -1.49 22.30 -9.60
N GLU A 98 -2.04 21.72 -10.67
CA GLU A 98 -2.86 20.53 -10.65
C GLU A 98 -2.31 19.49 -11.64
N SER A 99 -2.26 18.22 -11.24
CA SER A 99 -1.82 17.11 -12.08
C SER A 99 -2.76 15.92 -11.89
N TRP A 100 -3.36 15.46 -12.97
CA TRP A 100 -4.29 14.31 -12.96
C TRP A 100 -3.58 12.99 -13.29
N CYS A 101 -3.86 11.98 -12.51
CA CYS A 101 -3.50 10.60 -12.77
C CYS A 101 -4.69 9.91 -13.48
N LYS A 102 -4.51 9.67 -14.78
CA LYS A 102 -5.49 8.96 -15.62
C LYS A 102 -4.79 7.84 -16.37
N PRO A 103 -5.49 6.76 -16.74
CA PRO A 103 -4.91 5.73 -17.59
C PRO A 103 -4.60 6.29 -18.97
N ALA A 104 -3.60 5.75 -19.64
CA ALA A 104 -3.35 6.07 -21.04
C ALA A 104 -4.53 5.58 -21.89
N PRO A 105 -4.99 6.37 -22.88
CA PRO A 105 -6.06 5.95 -23.77
C PRO A 105 -5.75 4.63 -24.48
N GLY A 106 -6.76 3.77 -24.62
CA GLY A 106 -6.62 2.48 -25.31
C GLY A 106 -5.88 1.39 -24.52
N THR A 107 -5.50 1.66 -23.27
CA THR A 107 -4.91 0.64 -22.40
C THR A 107 -6.01 -0.17 -21.69
N PRO A 108 -5.72 -1.41 -21.23
CA PRO A 108 -6.66 -2.22 -20.44
C PRO A 108 -7.11 -1.54 -19.14
N TYR A 109 -6.40 -0.50 -18.71
CA TYR A 109 -6.71 0.26 -17.49
C TYR A 109 -7.82 1.29 -17.70
N ALA A 110 -8.01 1.76 -18.92
CA ALA A 110 -8.99 2.78 -19.26
C ALA A 110 -10.37 2.17 -19.51
N ASN A 111 -11.41 2.73 -18.89
CA ASN A 111 -12.79 2.50 -19.34
C ASN A 111 -13.13 3.42 -20.54
N ALA A 112 -14.33 3.29 -21.08
CA ALA A 112 -14.78 4.10 -22.22
C ALA A 112 -14.79 5.63 -21.95
N ARG A 113 -14.75 6.03 -20.67
CA ARG A 113 -14.72 7.45 -20.24
C ARG A 113 -13.30 7.95 -19.96
N GLY A 114 -12.26 7.11 -20.15
CA GLY A 114 -10.87 7.46 -19.86
C GLY A 114 -10.54 7.49 -18.37
N HIS A 115 -11.28 6.78 -17.54
CA HIS A 115 -11.01 6.59 -16.12
C HIS A 115 -10.40 5.21 -15.85
N PHE A 116 -9.65 5.07 -14.76
CA PHE A 116 -9.31 3.74 -14.24
C PHE A 116 -10.58 2.99 -13.84
N ALA A 117 -10.57 1.68 -14.01
CA ALA A 117 -11.63 0.80 -13.58
C ALA A 117 -11.10 -0.37 -12.76
N CYS A 118 -11.82 -0.72 -11.69
CA CYS A 118 -11.53 -1.90 -10.88
C CYS A 118 -12.85 -2.63 -10.58
N GLN A 119 -12.88 -3.93 -10.89
CA GLN A 119 -14.07 -4.73 -10.68
C GLN A 119 -14.27 -5.07 -9.21
N ALA A 120 -15.52 -5.27 -8.82
CA ALA A 120 -15.89 -5.66 -7.48
C ALA A 120 -15.27 -7.01 -7.09
N ASP A 121 -14.72 -7.09 -5.89
CA ASP A 121 -14.16 -8.32 -5.32
C ASP A 121 -13.11 -9.00 -6.22
N ALA A 122 -12.36 -8.20 -6.94
CA ALA A 122 -11.35 -8.67 -7.90
C ALA A 122 -9.96 -8.79 -7.31
N GLY A 123 -9.77 -8.37 -6.07
CA GLY A 123 -8.48 -8.25 -5.44
C GLY A 123 -7.68 -7.04 -5.94
N LEU A 124 -6.39 -7.18 -6.03
CA LEU A 124 -5.45 -6.12 -6.34
C LEU A 124 -5.15 -6.04 -7.85
N ARG A 125 -5.12 -4.82 -8.37
CA ARG A 125 -4.67 -4.50 -9.71
C ARG A 125 -3.46 -3.58 -9.66
N LEU A 126 -2.32 -4.02 -10.19
CA LEU A 126 -1.11 -3.22 -10.30
C LEU A 126 -1.28 -2.09 -11.32
N GLY A 127 -0.61 -0.98 -11.11
CA GLY A 127 -0.50 0.12 -12.05
C GLY A 127 0.22 -0.28 -13.35
N ASP A 128 0.16 0.61 -14.34
CA ASP A 128 0.80 0.36 -15.65
C ASP A 128 2.32 0.30 -15.50
N GLY A 129 2.95 -0.67 -16.20
CA GLY A 129 4.39 -0.88 -16.17
C GLY A 129 4.95 -1.41 -14.84
N ILE A 130 4.10 -1.81 -13.90
CA ILE A 130 4.52 -2.40 -12.62
C ILE A 130 4.33 -3.92 -12.68
N ASP A 131 5.44 -4.65 -12.53
CA ASP A 131 5.45 -6.11 -12.57
C ASP A 131 5.70 -6.75 -11.21
N LEU A 132 6.37 -6.03 -10.31
CA LEU A 132 6.72 -6.42 -8.95
C LEU A 132 6.53 -5.20 -8.04
N LEU A 133 5.85 -5.39 -6.89
CA LEU A 133 5.61 -4.31 -5.95
C LEU A 133 5.41 -4.84 -4.54
N HIS A 134 6.04 -4.22 -3.55
CA HIS A 134 5.64 -4.39 -2.15
C HIS A 134 4.30 -3.67 -1.90
N VAL A 135 3.31 -4.41 -1.43
CA VAL A 135 1.96 -3.89 -1.15
C VAL A 135 1.68 -3.88 0.34
N ASP A 136 0.71 -3.08 0.76
CA ASP A 136 0.33 -2.90 2.17
C ASP A 136 1.52 -2.52 3.09
N CYS A 137 2.36 -1.61 2.60
CA CYS A 137 3.57 -1.18 3.29
C CYS A 137 3.26 -0.66 4.71
N GLN A 138 3.95 -1.20 5.71
CA GLN A 138 3.87 -0.81 7.12
C GLN A 138 5.14 -0.06 7.54
N PRO A 139 5.17 1.29 7.48
CA PRO A 139 6.38 2.06 7.81
C PRO A 139 6.64 2.16 9.32
N ARG A 140 5.68 1.74 10.15
CA ARG A 140 5.78 1.77 11.61
C ARG A 140 5.70 0.37 12.19
N LEU A 141 6.67 0.02 13.04
CA LEU A 141 6.65 -1.18 13.86
C LEU A 141 5.80 -0.90 15.12
N GLN A 142 5.00 -1.89 15.50
CA GLN A 142 4.27 -1.86 16.77
C GLN A 142 5.19 -2.23 17.92
N VAL A 143 4.85 -1.78 19.13
CA VAL A 143 5.56 -2.20 20.35
C VAL A 143 5.50 -3.74 20.44
N ASP A 144 6.65 -4.36 20.76
CA ASP A 144 6.81 -5.82 20.87
C ASP A 144 6.55 -6.64 19.58
N GLN A 145 6.50 -5.99 18.42
CA GLN A 145 6.38 -6.69 17.15
C GLN A 145 7.62 -7.55 16.89
N LYS A 146 7.44 -8.86 16.83
CA LYS A 146 8.51 -9.84 16.58
C LYS A 146 8.60 -10.30 15.13
N VAL A 147 7.55 -10.05 14.35
CA VAL A 147 7.46 -10.46 12.96
C VAL A 147 6.92 -9.29 12.13
N LEU A 148 7.67 -8.91 11.10
CA LEU A 148 7.18 -8.01 10.05
C LEU A 148 6.69 -8.86 8.88
N THR A 149 5.41 -8.73 8.54
CA THR A 149 4.85 -9.36 7.34
C THR A 149 5.06 -8.43 6.14
N VAL A 150 5.54 -8.99 5.05
CA VAL A 150 5.77 -8.27 3.78
C VAL A 150 4.99 -9.00 2.69
N ASP A 151 3.99 -8.34 2.14
CA ASP A 151 3.23 -8.85 1.01
C ASP A 151 3.75 -8.26 -0.29
N VAL A 152 3.96 -9.13 -1.27
CA VAL A 152 4.57 -8.81 -2.56
C VAL A 152 3.60 -9.20 -3.67
N ALA A 153 3.18 -8.22 -4.45
CA ALA A 153 2.39 -8.43 -5.65
C ALA A 153 3.31 -8.65 -6.86
N VAL A 154 3.08 -9.72 -7.59
CA VAL A 154 3.86 -10.10 -8.78
C VAL A 154 2.90 -10.35 -9.93
N ARG A 155 3.23 -9.86 -11.14
CA ARG A 155 2.48 -10.26 -12.34
C ARG A 155 2.78 -11.70 -12.71
N SER A 156 1.74 -12.51 -12.88
CA SER A 156 1.85 -13.94 -13.22
C SER A 156 2.61 -14.19 -14.55
N ASN A 157 2.58 -13.23 -15.49
CA ASN A 157 3.30 -13.34 -16.75
C ASN A 157 4.83 -13.28 -16.60
N LEU A 158 5.34 -12.84 -15.44
CA LEU A 158 6.77 -12.97 -15.13
C LEU A 158 7.19 -14.42 -14.91
N ALA A 159 6.23 -15.34 -14.64
CA ALA A 159 6.49 -16.71 -14.23
C ALA A 159 7.53 -16.79 -13.10
N PRO A 160 7.22 -16.27 -11.90
CA PRO A 160 8.15 -16.17 -10.79
C PRO A 160 8.62 -17.57 -10.36
N GLN A 161 9.93 -17.77 -10.27
CA GLN A 161 10.55 -19.00 -9.75
C GLN A 161 10.84 -18.88 -8.25
N GLU A 162 11.29 -17.70 -7.82
CA GLU A 162 11.53 -17.34 -6.43
C GLU A 162 11.11 -15.89 -6.19
N VAL A 163 10.38 -15.66 -5.11
CA VAL A 163 10.09 -14.31 -4.59
C VAL A 163 10.65 -14.24 -3.19
N PHE A 164 11.36 -13.17 -2.86
CA PHE A 164 12.06 -13.04 -1.59
C PHE A 164 12.13 -11.60 -1.11
N VAL A 165 12.45 -11.43 0.18
CA VAL A 165 12.76 -10.15 0.79
C VAL A 165 14.20 -10.16 1.26
N GLU A 166 15.00 -9.20 0.82
CA GLU A 166 16.31 -8.91 1.42
C GLU A 166 16.16 -7.78 2.43
N TRP A 167 16.72 -7.96 3.62
CA TRP A 167 16.54 -7.01 4.70
C TRP A 167 17.73 -6.96 5.66
N SER A 168 17.81 -5.87 6.41
CA SER A 168 18.79 -5.63 7.44
C SER A 168 18.19 -4.84 8.60
N ASP A 169 18.68 -5.10 9.81
CA ASP A 169 18.35 -4.38 11.06
C ASP A 169 19.54 -3.57 11.61
N ASP A 170 20.69 -3.62 10.93
CA ASP A 170 21.95 -3.03 11.38
C ASP A 170 22.62 -2.10 10.34
N GLY A 171 21.83 -1.56 9.41
CA GLY A 171 22.31 -0.65 8.36
C GLY A 171 23.12 -1.36 7.28
N TRP A 172 22.70 -2.55 6.89
CA TRP A 172 23.28 -3.39 5.83
C TRP A 172 24.68 -3.95 6.12
N ARG A 173 25.09 -3.99 7.40
CA ARG A 173 26.29 -4.72 7.82
C ARG A 173 26.07 -6.22 7.75
N THR A 174 24.86 -6.65 8.16
CA THR A 174 24.35 -8.01 7.99
C THR A 174 23.18 -7.98 7.03
N LYS A 175 23.22 -8.88 6.04
CA LYS A 175 22.19 -9.02 5.04
C LYS A 175 21.44 -10.33 5.26
N HIS A 176 20.13 -10.25 5.40
CA HIS A 176 19.25 -11.41 5.52
C HIS A 176 18.42 -11.56 4.24
N ARG A 177 18.17 -12.79 3.82
CA ARG A 177 17.22 -13.12 2.76
C ARG A 177 16.15 -14.05 3.33
N THR A 178 14.88 -13.65 3.18
CA THR A 178 13.73 -14.45 3.60
C THR A 178 12.90 -14.78 2.36
N PRO A 179 12.73 -16.06 2.01
CA PRO A 179 11.86 -16.44 0.89
C PRO A 179 10.40 -16.13 1.21
N CYS A 180 9.67 -15.70 0.20
CA CYS A 180 8.23 -15.57 0.26
C CYS A 180 7.57 -16.92 -0.06
N PHE A 181 6.44 -17.18 0.56
CA PHE A 181 5.56 -18.29 0.18
C PHE A 181 4.38 -17.75 -0.62
N TYR A 182 3.91 -18.53 -1.57
CA TYR A 182 2.73 -18.21 -2.36
C TYR A 182 1.49 -18.19 -1.47
N ALA A 183 0.83 -17.03 -1.38
CA ALA A 183 -0.29 -16.80 -0.46
C ALA A 183 -1.61 -17.21 -1.13
N ARG A 184 -1.83 -18.53 -1.34
CA ARG A 184 -3.01 -19.08 -2.05
C ARG A 184 -4.33 -18.43 -1.62
N ASP A 185 -4.52 -18.27 -0.31
CA ASP A 185 -5.77 -17.81 0.28
C ASP A 185 -5.69 -16.33 0.72
N HIS A 186 -4.85 -15.50 0.07
CA HIS A 186 -4.59 -14.13 0.51
C HIS A 186 -5.87 -13.34 0.74
N TRP A 187 -6.81 -13.38 -0.18
CA TRP A 187 -8.09 -12.66 -0.08
C TRP A 187 -9.21 -13.47 0.58
N ASP A 188 -9.05 -14.79 0.73
CA ASP A 188 -10.11 -15.68 1.25
C ASP A 188 -10.00 -15.93 2.77
N LYS A 189 -8.79 -15.86 3.34
CA LYS A 189 -8.46 -16.28 4.71
C LYS A 189 -9.41 -15.86 5.82
N ALA A 190 -9.83 -14.62 5.80
CA ALA A 190 -10.67 -14.08 6.88
C ALA A 190 -11.88 -13.30 6.36
N GLN A 191 -11.96 -13.09 5.07
CA GLN A 191 -12.87 -12.14 4.46
C GLN A 191 -13.90 -12.77 3.54
N GLN A 192 -13.77 -14.06 3.21
CA GLN A 192 -14.67 -14.75 2.29
C GLN A 192 -14.83 -13.99 0.95
N SER A 193 -13.74 -13.37 0.49
CA SER A 193 -13.66 -12.76 -0.84
C SER A 193 -13.73 -13.83 -1.91
N VAL A 194 -14.31 -13.53 -3.06
CA VAL A 194 -14.26 -14.41 -4.23
C VAL A 194 -12.98 -14.26 -5.04
N ALA A 195 -12.17 -13.25 -4.76
CA ALA A 195 -10.86 -13.10 -5.37
C ALA A 195 -9.98 -14.33 -5.10
N ARG A 196 -9.25 -14.77 -6.09
CA ARG A 196 -8.34 -15.92 -6.02
C ARG A 196 -6.92 -15.45 -6.23
N ASN A 197 -5.95 -16.24 -5.83
CA ASN A 197 -4.54 -16.02 -6.12
C ASN A 197 -4.05 -17.08 -7.12
N PRO A 198 -3.65 -16.74 -8.37
CA PRO A 198 -3.65 -15.40 -8.95
C PRO A 198 -5.06 -14.86 -9.17
N ASN A 199 -5.19 -13.54 -9.14
CA ASN A 199 -6.48 -12.89 -9.36
C ASN A 199 -6.77 -12.68 -10.86
N GLN A 200 -7.95 -12.16 -11.19
CA GLN A 200 -8.38 -11.95 -12.58
C GLN A 200 -7.54 -10.91 -13.35
N TYR A 201 -6.74 -10.11 -12.67
CA TYR A 201 -5.79 -9.17 -13.30
C TYR A 201 -4.42 -9.80 -13.53
N GLY A 202 -4.28 -11.12 -13.28
CA GLY A 202 -3.01 -11.82 -13.40
C GLY A 202 -1.98 -11.35 -12.37
N VAL A 203 -2.43 -11.03 -11.17
CA VAL A 203 -1.56 -10.64 -10.05
C VAL A 203 -1.54 -11.76 -9.02
N GLU A 204 -0.34 -12.16 -8.64
CA GLU A 204 -0.05 -13.11 -7.57
C GLU A 204 0.39 -12.37 -6.31
N ILE A 205 -0.07 -12.81 -5.14
CA ILE A 205 0.45 -12.33 -3.86
C ILE A 205 1.32 -13.40 -3.22
N TRP A 206 2.50 -12.97 -2.85
CA TRP A 206 3.50 -13.73 -2.12
C TRP A 206 3.78 -13.05 -0.79
N THR A 207 4.00 -13.81 0.29
CA THR A 207 4.15 -13.26 1.63
C THR A 207 5.46 -13.73 2.26
N ALA A 208 6.25 -12.82 2.81
CA ALA A 208 7.35 -13.12 3.70
C ALA A 208 7.02 -12.78 5.15
N ARG A 209 7.63 -13.51 6.10
CA ARG A 209 7.55 -13.22 7.53
C ARG A 209 8.95 -13.02 8.08
N LEU A 210 9.36 -11.77 8.20
CA LEU A 210 10.67 -11.39 8.70
C LEU A 210 10.68 -11.50 10.22
N ARG A 211 11.60 -12.27 10.78
CA ARG A 211 11.80 -12.36 12.23
C ARG A 211 12.69 -11.22 12.70
N ILE A 212 12.07 -10.11 13.04
CA ILE A 212 12.75 -8.84 13.34
C ILE A 212 13.21 -8.71 14.80
N ARG A 213 12.83 -9.67 15.67
CA ARG A 213 13.18 -9.66 17.11
C ARG A 213 12.90 -8.29 17.75
N ASP A 214 13.95 -7.64 18.30
CA ASP A 214 13.86 -6.35 18.99
C ASP A 214 14.46 -5.21 18.14
N ALA A 215 14.42 -5.36 16.81
CA ALA A 215 14.97 -4.37 15.91
C ALA A 215 14.22 -3.04 16.01
N TYR A 216 14.95 -1.95 16.19
CA TYR A 216 14.39 -0.60 16.19
C TYR A 216 13.98 -0.15 14.78
N ARG A 217 14.75 -0.54 13.78
CA ARG A 217 14.57 -0.20 12.38
C ARG A 217 14.92 -1.40 11.51
N ILE A 218 14.08 -1.65 10.52
CA ILE A 218 14.31 -2.61 9.46
C ILE A 218 14.34 -1.85 8.13
N GLU A 219 15.38 -2.11 7.32
CA GLU A 219 15.43 -1.72 5.92
C GLU A 219 15.31 -2.95 5.04
N TYR A 220 14.53 -2.87 3.96
CA TYR A 220 14.28 -4.03 3.11
C TYR A 220 13.91 -3.65 1.68
N ALA A 221 14.13 -4.60 0.78
CA ALA A 221 13.67 -4.58 -0.60
C ALA A 221 13.09 -5.94 -0.96
N VAL A 222 12.21 -5.98 -1.95
CA VAL A 222 11.63 -7.23 -2.45
C VAL A 222 12.24 -7.59 -3.80
N GLY A 223 12.52 -8.87 -4.00
CA GLY A 223 13.11 -9.40 -5.22
C GLY A 223 12.32 -10.56 -5.78
N CYS A 224 12.42 -10.74 -7.08
CA CYS A 224 11.82 -11.86 -7.80
C CYS A 224 12.80 -12.39 -8.84
N ILE A 225 13.08 -13.69 -8.80
CA ILE A 225 13.78 -14.42 -9.85
C ILE A 225 12.73 -14.98 -10.78
N ALA A 226 12.78 -14.56 -12.04
CA ALA A 226 11.88 -14.99 -13.09
C ALA A 226 12.69 -15.53 -14.28
N ALA A 227 12.04 -16.19 -15.24
CA ALA A 227 12.70 -16.72 -16.43
C ALA A 227 13.44 -15.64 -17.24
N ALA A 228 12.92 -14.40 -17.25
CA ALA A 228 13.53 -13.25 -17.93
C ALA A 228 14.62 -12.53 -17.11
N GLY A 229 15.03 -13.08 -15.95
CA GLY A 229 16.01 -12.51 -15.06
C GLY A 229 15.43 -11.95 -13.77
N GLU A 230 16.30 -11.37 -12.97
CA GLU A 230 15.95 -10.84 -11.66
C GLU A 230 15.23 -9.49 -11.77
N ARG A 231 14.24 -9.28 -10.90
CA ARG A 231 13.49 -8.02 -10.75
C ARG A 231 13.52 -7.58 -9.31
N TRP A 232 13.54 -6.27 -9.11
CA TRP A 232 13.58 -5.67 -7.78
C TRP A 232 12.55 -4.56 -7.64
N ASP A 233 11.91 -4.52 -6.48
CA ASP A 233 11.28 -3.33 -5.98
C ASP A 233 11.99 -2.92 -4.67
N ASN A 234 12.83 -1.93 -4.80
CA ASN A 234 13.61 -1.33 -3.72
C ASN A 234 13.13 0.09 -3.39
N ASN A 235 11.83 0.32 -3.54
CA ASN A 235 11.24 1.64 -3.29
C ASN A 235 11.96 2.76 -4.08
N ARG A 236 12.20 2.50 -5.36
CA ARG A 236 12.87 3.43 -6.29
C ARG A 236 14.29 3.84 -5.85
N GLY A 237 15.07 2.89 -5.35
CA GLY A 237 16.45 3.10 -4.91
C GLY A 237 16.63 3.50 -3.45
N ARG A 238 15.55 3.70 -2.70
CA ARG A 238 15.60 4.12 -1.30
C ARG A 238 15.48 2.98 -0.28
N ASN A 239 15.06 1.80 -0.69
CA ASN A 239 14.57 0.70 0.13
C ASN A 239 13.33 1.10 0.96
N TYR A 240 12.59 0.10 1.37
CA TYR A 240 11.52 0.27 2.34
C TYR A 240 12.10 0.32 3.74
N THR A 241 11.41 1.04 4.62
CA THR A 241 11.84 1.15 6.02
C THR A 241 10.63 0.98 6.93
N ALA A 242 10.75 0.11 7.92
CA ALA A 242 9.82 0.01 9.04
C ALA A 242 10.60 0.31 10.34
N ARG A 243 10.07 1.19 11.19
CA ARG A 243 10.73 1.59 12.45
C ARG A 243 9.74 1.83 13.57
N HIS A 244 10.18 1.69 14.80
CA HIS A 244 9.42 2.16 15.95
C HIS A 244 9.26 3.68 15.89
N ALA A 245 8.17 4.18 16.50
CA ALA A 245 8.01 5.62 16.69
C ALA A 245 9.16 6.17 17.53
N ASP A 246 9.66 7.35 17.17
CA ASP A 246 10.77 7.97 17.90
C ASP A 246 10.41 8.15 19.40
N LEU A 247 11.27 7.64 20.26
CA LEU A 247 11.19 7.80 21.73
C LEU A 247 11.31 9.26 22.21
N LYS A 248 11.57 10.21 21.31
CA LYS A 248 11.69 11.65 21.65
C LYS A 248 10.46 12.21 22.36
N VAL A 249 9.28 11.68 22.09
CA VAL A 249 8.03 12.09 22.77
C VAL A 249 8.02 11.62 24.23
N LEU A 250 8.57 10.43 24.52
CA LEU A 250 8.66 9.90 25.89
C LEU A 250 9.68 10.66 26.76
N THR A 251 10.80 11.10 26.18
CA THR A 251 11.82 11.86 26.89
C THR A 251 11.36 13.28 27.26
N LEU A 252 10.57 13.93 26.40
CA LEU A 252 9.99 15.23 26.71
C LEU A 252 8.92 15.15 27.81
N ASN A 253 8.11 14.10 27.84
CA ASN A 253 7.12 13.89 28.88
C ASN A 253 7.73 13.52 30.24
N LEU A 254 8.87 12.84 30.26
CA LEU A 254 9.59 12.54 31.51
C LEU A 254 10.27 13.78 32.09
N HIS A 255 10.77 14.71 31.28
CA HIS A 255 11.36 15.97 31.77
C HIS A 255 10.29 16.89 32.36
N THR A 256 9.12 17.01 31.73
CA THR A 256 7.99 17.77 32.31
C THR A 256 7.44 17.16 33.61
N TYR A 257 7.51 15.84 33.77
CA TYR A 257 7.07 15.16 34.98
C TYR A 257 8.05 15.33 36.16
N GLN A 258 9.35 15.47 35.88
CA GLN A 258 10.36 15.75 36.92
C GLN A 258 10.33 17.21 37.40
N GLU A 259 10.06 18.16 36.51
CA GLU A 259 9.93 19.58 36.92
C GLU A 259 8.66 19.85 37.73
N SER A 260 7.56 19.16 37.46
CA SER A 260 6.30 19.33 38.22
C SER A 260 6.33 18.72 39.66
N ASN A 261 7.29 17.81 39.94
CA ASN A 261 7.44 17.21 41.26
C ASN A 261 8.46 17.92 42.17
N GLN A 262 9.15 18.98 41.70
CA GLN A 262 10.02 19.78 42.54
C GLN A 262 9.32 20.93 43.32
N ASP A 263 8.06 21.22 42.99
CA ASP A 263 7.30 22.31 43.62
C ASP A 263 6.45 21.88 44.85
N TYR A 264 6.57 20.63 45.33
CA TYR A 264 5.95 20.19 46.57
C TYR A 264 6.98 19.70 47.58
N LYS A 265 7.74 20.65 48.14
CA LYS A 265 8.38 20.52 49.45
C LYS A 265 7.96 21.70 50.31
N PHE A 266 6.93 21.49 51.11
CA PHE A 266 6.75 22.11 52.43
C PHE A 266 6.17 21.07 53.37
#